data_8fa194bdaf3f1349b5b720d215fdda3b
#
_entry.id   8fa194bdaf3f1349b5b720d215fdda3b
#
_cell.length_a   1.000
_cell.length_b   1.000
_cell.length_c   1.000
_cell.angle_alpha   90.00
_cell.angle_beta   90.00
_cell.angle_gamma   90.00
#
_symmetry.space_group_name_H-M   'P 1'
#
loop_
_entity.id
_entity.type
_entity.pdbx_description
1 polymer ?
#
loop_
_entity_poly.entity_id
_entity_poly.type
_entity_poly.pdbx_seq_one_letter_code
_entity_poly.pdbx_strand_id
1 'polypeptide(L)'
;MQHRSILFWLIAIFVCIFVVQTAQGQILGVPNQEEFTDSLKNEFLNAPYFGLYKDNYFTVGTTVGKIPNKHNSDVKFQLSIAQRITKTTLPLNSYLFIAFSFKAMWNVFEKSMPMRDINYNPGLGWSFPFFSKGRYAGKFTLMIEHESNGRDSIQSRSWNKISFGASTIVNEWLMVHSKFWIPIVDGENNRDILKYSGIYQGGLAVTTPNKKFGWALTLVKRKGWNLNFNTILEFNWKIFPTDNQYFFVQYYNGFGECMLDYNQFHSRLRVGMVIKPKFFSEY
;
A
#
# COMPACT_ATOMS: atom_id res chain seq x y z
N MET A 1 25.34 21.43 -5.49
CA MET A 1 24.48 20.24 -5.66
C MET A 1 23.50 20.01 -4.50
N GLN A 2 23.80 20.48 -3.32
CA GLN A 2 23.01 20.31 -2.07
C GLN A 2 21.66 21.08 -2.05
N HIS A 3 21.55 22.22 -2.71
CA HIS A 3 20.33 23.05 -2.70
C HIS A 3 19.11 22.45 -3.46
N ARG A 4 19.35 21.59 -4.45
CA ARG A 4 18.26 20.96 -5.22
C ARG A 4 17.54 19.83 -4.46
N SER A 5 18.22 19.18 -3.51
CA SER A 5 17.60 18.14 -2.68
C SER A 5 16.63 18.73 -1.66
N ILE A 6 16.99 19.84 -1.04
CA ILE A 6 16.15 20.53 -0.05
C ILE A 6 14.87 21.05 -0.72
N LEU A 7 14.97 21.60 -1.94
CA LEU A 7 13.80 22.10 -2.68
C LEU A 7 12.81 20.97 -3.04
N PHE A 8 13.30 19.77 -3.38
CA PHE A 8 12.43 18.61 -3.66
C PHE A 8 11.69 18.15 -2.40
N TRP A 9 12.37 18.10 -1.26
CA TRP A 9 11.75 17.76 0.02
C TRP A 9 10.75 18.81 0.49
N LEU A 10 11.04 20.08 0.26
CA LEU A 10 10.12 21.19 0.55
C LEU A 10 8.89 21.14 -0.35
N ILE A 11 9.03 20.77 -1.63
CA ILE A 11 7.90 20.60 -2.56
C ILE A 11 7.05 19.39 -2.15
N ALA A 12 7.66 18.28 -1.76
CA ALA A 12 6.93 17.10 -1.29
C ALA A 12 6.15 17.39 0.00
N ILE A 13 6.76 18.08 0.96
CA ILE A 13 6.10 18.56 2.19
C ILE A 13 5.02 19.59 1.86
N PHE A 14 5.27 20.52 0.94
CA PHE A 14 4.33 21.53 0.51
C PHE A 14 3.11 20.93 -0.21
N VAL A 15 3.29 19.91 -1.05
CA VAL A 15 2.20 19.17 -1.69
C VAL A 15 1.37 18.42 -0.63
N CYS A 16 2.01 17.80 0.37
CA CYS A 16 1.28 17.19 1.48
C CYS A 16 0.48 18.22 2.31
N ILE A 17 1.06 19.38 2.57
CA ILE A 17 0.40 20.48 3.32
C ILE A 17 -0.71 21.12 2.48
N PHE A 18 -0.51 21.31 1.17
CA PHE A 18 -1.49 21.90 0.28
C PHE A 18 -2.72 20.99 0.07
N VAL A 19 -2.51 19.66 0.00
CA VAL A 19 -3.61 18.68 -0.07
C VAL A 19 -4.47 18.74 1.21
N VAL A 20 -3.86 19.01 2.37
CA VAL A 20 -4.59 19.18 3.64
C VAL A 20 -5.39 20.48 3.67
N GLN A 21 -4.89 21.57 3.05
CA GLN A 21 -5.60 22.86 3.03
C GLN A 21 -6.72 22.94 1.99
N THR A 22 -6.57 22.28 0.84
CA THR A 22 -7.62 22.24 -0.20
C THR A 22 -8.78 21.32 0.11
N ALA A 23 -8.68 20.47 1.14
CA ALA A 23 -9.79 19.67 1.66
C ALA A 23 -10.93 20.54 2.29
N GLN A 24 -10.81 21.87 2.26
CA GLN A 24 -11.90 22.81 2.61
C GLN A 24 -12.85 23.12 1.44
N GLY A 25 -12.74 22.39 0.32
CA GLY A 25 -13.66 22.53 -0.81
C GLY A 25 -15.11 22.34 -0.40
N GLN A 26 -15.93 23.35 -0.70
CA GLN A 26 -17.37 23.34 -0.46
C GLN A 26 -18.01 22.10 -1.07
N ILE A 27 -18.53 21.24 -0.20
CA ILE A 27 -19.34 20.10 -0.62
C ILE A 27 -20.74 20.64 -0.87
N LEU A 28 -21.10 20.78 -2.15
CA LEU A 28 -22.46 21.09 -2.57
C LEU A 28 -23.39 19.90 -2.26
N GLY A 29 -24.31 20.16 -1.36
CA GLY A 29 -25.60 19.56 -1.14
C GLY A 29 -25.80 18.07 -1.45
N VAL A 30 -25.41 17.15 -0.53
CA VAL A 30 -26.01 15.82 -0.42
C VAL A 30 -26.57 15.67 0.99
N PRO A 31 -27.88 15.43 1.14
CA PRO A 31 -28.48 15.11 2.44
C PRO A 31 -27.93 13.76 2.92
N ASN A 32 -27.57 13.64 4.21
CA ASN A 32 -27.06 12.46 4.91
C ASN A 32 -25.52 12.25 4.95
N GLN A 33 -24.74 13.24 4.66
CA GLN A 33 -23.27 13.15 4.83
C GLN A 33 -22.84 13.13 6.32
N GLU A 34 -23.63 13.70 7.21
CA GLU A 34 -23.35 13.72 8.65
C GLU A 34 -23.48 12.35 9.30
N GLU A 35 -24.53 11.60 8.98
CA GLU A 35 -24.74 10.23 9.48
C GLU A 35 -23.65 9.25 9.04
N PHE A 36 -23.19 9.35 7.79
CA PHE A 36 -22.15 8.46 7.26
C PHE A 36 -20.80 8.66 7.96
N THR A 37 -20.46 9.89 8.28
CA THR A 37 -19.16 10.24 8.88
C THR A 37 -19.09 10.06 10.38
N ASP A 38 -20.17 10.27 11.10
CA ASP A 38 -20.26 9.91 12.51
C ASP A 38 -20.26 8.38 12.70
N SER A 39 -20.89 7.66 11.77
CA SER A 39 -20.78 6.21 11.69
C SER A 39 -19.34 5.75 11.48
N LEU A 40 -18.61 6.32 10.54
CA LEU A 40 -17.20 5.98 10.28
C LEU A 40 -16.30 6.28 11.49
N LYS A 41 -16.52 7.40 12.19
CA LYS A 41 -15.79 7.75 13.40
C LYS A 41 -16.02 6.71 14.49
N ASN A 42 -17.27 6.40 14.76
CA ASN A 42 -17.64 5.42 15.79
C ASN A 42 -17.15 4.01 15.43
N GLU A 43 -17.29 3.62 14.17
CA GLU A 43 -16.74 2.35 13.68
C GLU A 43 -15.21 2.29 13.81
N PHE A 44 -14.50 3.38 13.51
CA PHE A 44 -13.05 3.45 13.65
C PHE A 44 -12.62 3.34 15.13
N LEU A 45 -13.29 4.06 16.03
CA LEU A 45 -12.98 4.04 17.45
C LEU A 45 -13.29 2.67 18.08
N ASN A 46 -14.34 2.02 17.61
CA ASN A 46 -14.79 0.70 18.08
C ASN A 46 -14.28 -0.47 17.24
N ALA A 47 -13.40 -0.22 16.25
CA ALA A 47 -12.85 -1.28 15.42
C ALA A 47 -12.17 -2.36 16.26
N PRO A 48 -12.30 -3.64 15.88
CA PRO A 48 -11.68 -4.75 16.59
C PRO A 48 -10.17 -4.58 16.66
N TYR A 49 -9.55 -5.17 17.68
CA TYR A 49 -8.10 -5.11 17.83
C TYR A 49 -7.37 -5.81 16.68
N PHE A 50 -7.94 -6.92 16.20
CA PHE A 50 -7.39 -7.70 15.10
C PHE A 50 -8.16 -7.44 13.81
N GLY A 51 -7.44 -7.30 12.69
CA GLY A 51 -8.05 -7.09 11.39
C GLY A 51 -7.06 -7.15 10.22
N LEU A 52 -7.58 -6.87 9.04
CA LEU A 52 -6.77 -6.75 7.83
C LEU A 52 -5.99 -5.44 7.89
N TYR A 53 -4.73 -5.49 7.39
CA TYR A 53 -3.83 -4.33 7.35
C TYR A 53 -3.69 -3.76 5.94
N LYS A 54 -3.28 -4.59 4.99
CA LYS A 54 -3.24 -4.31 3.55
C LYS A 54 -4.28 -5.15 2.83
N ASP A 55 -4.46 -4.90 1.55
CA ASP A 55 -5.28 -5.73 0.68
C ASP A 55 -4.78 -7.18 0.70
N ASN A 56 -5.70 -8.12 0.94
CA ASN A 56 -5.41 -9.54 0.89
C ASN A 56 -5.93 -10.08 -0.44
N TYR A 57 -5.04 -10.51 -1.31
CA TYR A 57 -5.41 -10.93 -2.66
C TYR A 57 -4.77 -12.26 -3.06
N PHE A 58 -5.44 -12.91 -3.99
CA PHE A 58 -4.94 -14.06 -4.72
C PHE A 58 -5.17 -13.83 -6.21
N THR A 59 -4.09 -13.78 -6.99
CA THR A 59 -4.12 -13.40 -8.40
C THR A 59 -3.25 -14.32 -9.23
N VAL A 60 -3.68 -14.57 -10.46
CA VAL A 60 -2.94 -15.29 -11.48
C VAL A 60 -2.71 -14.39 -12.68
N GLY A 61 -1.55 -14.48 -13.31
CA GLY A 61 -1.27 -13.64 -14.47
C GLY A 61 0.00 -13.98 -15.20
N THR A 62 0.36 -13.08 -16.13
CA THR A 62 1.46 -13.31 -17.06
C THR A 62 2.17 -12.01 -17.40
N THR A 63 3.35 -12.13 -18.02
CA THR A 63 4.10 -11.01 -18.56
C THR A 63 3.37 -10.40 -19.76
N VAL A 64 3.15 -9.09 -19.74
CA VAL A 64 2.52 -8.35 -20.83
C VAL A 64 3.42 -8.35 -22.08
N GLY A 65 2.79 -8.51 -23.26
CA GLY A 65 3.49 -8.51 -24.54
C GLY A 65 4.22 -9.82 -24.88
N LYS A 66 4.04 -10.88 -24.09
CA LYS A 66 4.54 -12.22 -24.37
C LYS A 66 3.41 -13.23 -24.42
N ILE A 67 3.55 -14.26 -25.24
CA ILE A 67 2.61 -15.40 -25.24
C ILE A 67 2.72 -16.09 -23.88
N PRO A 68 1.60 -16.27 -23.15
CA PRO A 68 1.60 -16.91 -21.85
C PRO A 68 2.19 -18.34 -21.90
N ASN A 69 3.07 -18.63 -20.97
CA ASN A 69 3.68 -19.94 -20.80
C ASN A 69 4.08 -20.15 -19.32
N LYS A 70 4.50 -21.37 -18.98
CA LYS A 70 4.85 -21.75 -17.62
C LYS A 70 5.98 -20.95 -16.96
N HIS A 71 6.83 -20.28 -17.75
CA HIS A 71 7.98 -19.50 -17.25
C HIS A 71 7.69 -18.00 -17.11
N ASN A 72 6.62 -17.52 -17.73
CA ASN A 72 6.25 -16.10 -17.67
C ASN A 72 4.88 -15.85 -17.01
N SER A 73 4.26 -16.90 -16.51
CA SER A 73 2.97 -16.87 -15.80
C SER A 73 3.16 -17.38 -14.37
N ASP A 74 2.54 -16.70 -13.42
CA ASP A 74 2.65 -17.01 -12.01
C ASP A 74 1.34 -16.73 -11.25
N VAL A 75 1.30 -17.17 -10.01
CA VAL A 75 0.35 -16.72 -9.00
C VAL A 75 1.06 -15.76 -8.06
N LYS A 76 0.41 -14.66 -7.74
CA LYS A 76 0.83 -13.72 -6.70
C LYS A 76 -0.28 -13.63 -5.66
N PHE A 77 0.08 -13.78 -4.39
CA PHE A 77 -0.88 -13.58 -3.32
C PHE A 77 -0.26 -12.83 -2.14
N GLN A 78 -1.10 -12.15 -1.40
CA GLN A 78 -0.73 -11.40 -0.22
C GLN A 78 -1.72 -11.67 0.91
N LEU A 79 -1.19 -11.93 2.09
CA LEU A 79 -1.92 -11.94 3.35
C LEU A 79 -1.33 -10.87 4.25
N SER A 80 -2.18 -10.03 4.81
CA SER A 80 -1.73 -8.92 5.64
C SER A 80 -2.73 -8.66 6.76
N ILE A 81 -2.22 -8.68 7.98
CA ILE A 81 -3.00 -8.53 9.21
C ILE A 81 -2.35 -7.52 10.14
N ALA A 82 -3.14 -6.94 11.02
CA ALA A 82 -2.64 -6.13 12.11
C ALA A 82 -3.39 -6.42 13.41
N GLN A 83 -2.67 -6.25 14.51
CA GLN A 83 -3.21 -6.30 15.86
C GLN A 83 -2.97 -4.95 16.53
N ARG A 84 -4.01 -4.26 16.95
CA ARG A 84 -3.87 -3.08 17.81
C ARG A 84 -3.38 -3.52 19.18
N ILE A 85 -2.35 -2.88 19.70
CA ILE A 85 -1.83 -3.09 21.05
C ILE A 85 -2.60 -2.21 22.01
N THR A 86 -2.88 -0.97 21.61
CA THR A 86 -3.71 -0.04 22.35
C THR A 86 -4.96 0.31 21.54
N LYS A 87 -6.07 0.63 22.24
CA LYS A 87 -7.17 1.36 21.61
C LYS A 87 -6.72 2.80 21.35
N THR A 88 -7.63 3.62 20.82
CA THR A 88 -7.44 5.07 20.62
C THR A 88 -7.37 5.86 21.93
N THR A 89 -6.66 5.33 22.92
CA THR A 89 -6.52 5.86 24.27
C THR A 89 -5.30 6.72 24.48
N LEU A 90 -4.37 6.68 23.53
CA LEU A 90 -3.17 7.52 23.54
C LEU A 90 -3.51 8.95 23.11
N PRO A 91 -2.66 9.95 23.40
CA PRO A 91 -2.87 11.33 22.97
C PRO A 91 -3.24 11.44 21.49
N LEU A 92 -4.13 12.38 21.15
CA LEU A 92 -4.65 12.60 19.79
C LEU A 92 -5.45 11.40 19.22
N ASN A 93 -6.07 10.61 20.07
CA ASN A 93 -6.74 9.36 19.70
C ASN A 93 -5.83 8.36 18.95
N SER A 94 -4.53 8.46 19.17
CA SER A 94 -3.55 7.57 18.53
C SER A 94 -3.54 6.17 19.15
N TYR A 95 -2.98 5.22 18.41
CA TYR A 95 -2.87 3.83 18.87
C TYR A 95 -1.62 3.16 18.32
N LEU A 96 -1.08 2.24 19.10
CA LEU A 96 0.01 1.35 18.70
C LEU A 96 -0.57 0.06 18.11
N PHE A 97 0.11 -0.46 17.10
CA PHE A 97 -0.25 -1.72 16.48
C PHE A 97 0.98 -2.47 15.97
N ILE A 98 0.88 -3.77 15.92
CA ILE A 98 1.80 -4.62 15.16
C ILE A 98 1.12 -5.05 13.88
N ALA A 99 1.89 -5.14 12.80
CA ALA A 99 1.41 -5.61 11.51
C ALA A 99 2.34 -6.69 10.97
N PHE A 100 1.77 -7.59 10.18
CA PHE A 100 2.52 -8.59 9.47
C PHE A 100 1.93 -8.74 8.07
N SER A 101 2.79 -8.61 7.06
CA SER A 101 2.43 -8.85 5.68
C SER A 101 3.29 -9.97 5.10
N PHE A 102 2.64 -10.82 4.36
CA PHE A 102 3.24 -11.95 3.65
C PHE A 102 2.83 -11.84 2.19
N LYS A 103 3.81 -11.71 1.29
CA LYS A 103 3.60 -11.63 -0.16
C LYS A 103 4.39 -12.75 -0.84
N ALA A 104 3.72 -13.57 -1.63
CA ALA A 104 4.34 -14.70 -2.30
C ALA A 104 4.17 -14.65 -3.81
N MET A 105 5.21 -15.07 -4.51
CA MET A 105 5.26 -15.35 -5.95
C MET A 105 5.39 -16.85 -6.15
N TRP A 106 4.40 -17.47 -6.80
CA TRP A 106 4.29 -18.90 -6.91
C TRP A 106 4.25 -19.33 -8.38
N ASN A 107 5.24 -20.10 -8.81
CA ASN A 107 5.34 -20.63 -10.17
C ASN A 107 4.47 -21.89 -10.33
N VAL A 108 3.18 -21.74 -10.16
CA VAL A 108 2.20 -22.84 -10.15
C VAL A 108 2.14 -23.64 -11.46
N PHE A 109 2.58 -23.04 -12.57
CA PHE A 109 2.59 -23.68 -13.90
C PHE A 109 3.86 -24.46 -14.21
N GLU A 110 4.88 -24.36 -13.35
CA GLU A 110 6.11 -25.12 -13.49
C GLU A 110 6.00 -26.50 -12.83
N LYS A 111 6.89 -27.43 -13.26
CA LYS A 111 6.99 -28.74 -12.63
C LYS A 111 7.34 -28.56 -11.15
N SER A 112 6.66 -29.30 -10.26
CA SER A 112 6.79 -29.20 -8.80
C SER A 112 6.28 -27.89 -8.18
N MET A 113 5.69 -26.99 -8.96
CA MET A 113 5.03 -25.75 -8.49
C MET A 113 5.83 -25.01 -7.40
N PRO A 114 7.08 -24.59 -7.68
CA PRO A 114 7.92 -24.01 -6.63
C PRO A 114 7.46 -22.62 -6.23
N MET A 115 7.55 -22.28 -4.95
CA MET A 115 7.50 -20.90 -4.49
C MET A 115 8.76 -20.18 -4.96
N ARG A 116 8.61 -19.22 -5.89
CA ARG A 116 9.74 -18.45 -6.44
C ARG A 116 10.33 -17.54 -5.38
N ASP A 117 9.49 -16.79 -4.69
CA ASP A 117 9.89 -15.90 -3.60
C ASP A 117 8.77 -15.70 -2.60
N ILE A 118 9.13 -15.45 -1.35
CA ILE A 118 8.22 -15.10 -0.28
C ILE A 118 8.80 -13.90 0.43
N ASN A 119 8.03 -12.83 0.57
CA ASN A 119 8.46 -11.63 1.27
C ASN A 119 7.68 -11.48 2.57
N TYR A 120 8.39 -11.40 3.67
CA TYR A 120 7.88 -11.20 5.02
C TYR A 120 8.12 -9.74 5.43
N ASN A 121 7.08 -9.08 5.91
CA ASN A 121 7.16 -7.69 6.34
C ASN A 121 6.47 -7.49 7.69
N PRO A 122 7.11 -7.88 8.80
CA PRO A 122 6.66 -7.49 10.14
C PRO A 122 6.93 -6.00 10.38
N GLY A 123 6.08 -5.38 11.20
CA GLY A 123 6.25 -3.98 11.59
C GLY A 123 5.55 -3.63 12.89
N LEU A 124 6.09 -2.62 13.56
CA LEU A 124 5.48 -1.94 14.69
C LEU A 124 5.11 -0.52 14.25
N GLY A 125 3.84 -0.17 14.43
CA GLY A 125 3.32 1.12 13.99
C GLY A 125 2.66 1.92 15.10
N TRP A 126 2.69 3.23 14.92
CA TRP A 126 1.96 4.22 15.70
C TRP A 126 1.11 5.04 14.74
N SER A 127 -0.22 4.97 14.87
CA SER A 127 -1.16 5.61 13.98
C SER A 127 -1.94 6.73 14.67
N PHE A 128 -2.05 7.84 13.97
CA PHE A 128 -2.70 9.09 14.41
C PHE A 128 -3.85 9.40 13.45
N PRO A 129 -5.09 9.03 13.77
CA PRO A 129 -6.24 9.44 13.00
C PRO A 129 -6.46 10.94 13.16
N PHE A 130 -6.80 11.63 12.09
CA PHE A 130 -7.22 13.02 12.17
C PHE A 130 -8.66 13.19 11.69
N PHE A 131 -9.31 14.18 12.28
CA PHE A 131 -10.70 14.47 12.05
C PHE A 131 -10.85 15.93 11.59
N SER A 132 -11.73 16.16 10.63
CA SER A 132 -12.09 17.49 10.16
C SER A 132 -13.59 17.68 10.34
N LYS A 133 -14.00 18.75 11.04
CA LYS A 133 -15.43 19.04 11.36
C LYS A 133 -16.15 17.84 11.99
N GLY A 134 -15.48 17.13 12.90
CA GLY A 134 -16.02 15.93 13.54
C GLY A 134 -15.98 14.65 12.72
N ARG A 135 -15.48 14.69 11.49
CA ARG A 135 -15.43 13.58 10.53
C ARG A 135 -14.04 12.97 10.46
N TYR A 136 -13.95 11.66 10.31
CA TYR A 136 -12.67 11.00 9.99
C TYR A 136 -12.20 11.47 8.61
N ALA A 137 -11.07 12.15 8.59
CA ALA A 137 -10.50 12.72 7.36
C ALA A 137 -9.28 11.94 6.86
N GLY A 138 -8.63 11.16 7.73
CA GLY A 138 -7.47 10.38 7.37
C GLY A 138 -6.63 10.00 8.58
N LYS A 139 -5.41 9.54 8.32
CA LYS A 139 -4.45 9.16 9.36
C LYS A 139 -3.02 9.44 8.94
N PHE A 140 -2.16 9.65 9.93
CA PHE A 140 -0.71 9.55 9.83
C PHE A 140 -0.26 8.26 10.49
N THR A 141 0.78 7.66 9.96
CA THR A 141 1.35 6.43 10.52
C THR A 141 2.86 6.53 10.53
N LEU A 142 3.45 6.27 11.69
CA LEU A 142 4.89 6.05 11.86
C LEU A 142 5.11 4.56 12.06
N MET A 143 6.04 3.95 11.33
CA MET A 143 6.33 2.52 11.46
C MET A 143 7.82 2.23 11.46
N ILE A 144 8.20 1.21 12.21
CA ILE A 144 9.47 0.49 12.05
C ILE A 144 9.11 -0.82 11.38
N GLU A 145 9.67 -1.05 10.20
CA GLU A 145 9.37 -2.21 9.36
C GLU A 145 10.65 -2.98 9.04
N HIS A 146 10.57 -4.30 9.11
CA HIS A 146 11.55 -5.20 8.52
C HIS A 146 10.96 -5.83 7.27
N GLU A 147 11.75 -6.02 6.22
CA GLU A 147 11.33 -6.77 5.04
C GLU A 147 12.45 -7.72 4.64
N SER A 148 12.12 -9.01 4.49
CA SER A 148 13.06 -10.05 4.11
C SER A 148 12.37 -11.15 3.31
N ASN A 149 13.18 -11.90 2.55
CA ASN A 149 12.65 -13.05 1.82
C ASN A 149 12.85 -14.41 2.53
N GLY A 150 13.39 -14.41 3.75
CA GLY A 150 13.56 -15.62 4.53
C GLY A 150 14.52 -16.66 3.94
N ARG A 151 15.32 -16.26 2.95
CA ARG A 151 16.35 -17.14 2.34
C ARG A 151 17.70 -16.89 2.98
N ASP A 152 18.62 -17.82 2.78
CA ASP A 152 20.00 -17.73 3.25
C ASP A 152 21.00 -17.48 2.10
N SER A 153 22.25 -17.35 2.45
CA SER A 153 23.40 -17.23 1.53
C SER A 153 23.19 -16.17 0.45
N ILE A 154 23.58 -16.43 -0.78
CA ILE A 154 23.50 -15.49 -1.91
C ILE A 154 22.08 -15.09 -2.31
N GLN A 155 21.07 -15.84 -1.88
CA GLN A 155 19.66 -15.54 -2.14
C GLN A 155 19.00 -14.72 -1.03
N SER A 156 19.69 -14.50 0.09
CA SER A 156 19.19 -13.69 1.19
C SER A 156 19.01 -12.23 0.76
N ARG A 157 17.84 -11.69 1.06
CA ARG A 157 17.49 -10.26 0.86
C ARG A 157 16.81 -9.76 2.12
N SER A 158 17.28 -8.66 2.67
CA SER A 158 16.66 -8.01 3.81
C SER A 158 16.95 -6.51 3.86
N TRP A 159 16.08 -5.76 4.45
CA TRP A 159 16.27 -4.36 4.81
C TRP A 159 15.27 -3.91 5.88
N ASN A 160 15.62 -2.83 6.58
CA ASN A 160 14.76 -2.20 7.56
C ASN A 160 14.37 -0.81 7.11
N LYS A 161 13.24 -0.32 7.59
CA LYS A 161 12.70 1.00 7.22
C LYS A 161 12.09 1.67 8.44
N ILE A 162 12.31 2.97 8.57
CA ILE A 162 11.45 3.84 9.37
C ILE A 162 10.54 4.56 8.38
N SER A 163 9.26 4.25 8.42
CA SER A 163 8.28 4.70 7.42
C SER A 163 7.34 5.73 8.02
N PHE A 164 7.00 6.74 7.22
CA PHE A 164 6.04 7.79 7.53
C PHE A 164 4.97 7.77 6.45
N GLY A 165 3.76 7.38 6.83
CA GLY A 165 2.62 7.31 5.94
C GLY A 165 1.58 8.38 6.27
N ALA A 166 0.88 8.83 5.25
CA ALA A 166 -0.30 9.67 5.37
C ALA A 166 -1.35 9.21 4.36
N SER A 167 -2.58 9.14 4.78
CA SER A 167 -3.71 8.93 3.89
C SER A 167 -4.82 9.90 4.23
N THR A 168 -5.51 10.42 3.22
CA THR A 168 -6.64 11.33 3.39
C THR A 168 -7.77 11.01 2.44
N ILE A 169 -8.99 11.13 2.94
CA ILE A 169 -10.21 11.10 2.16
C ILE A 169 -10.48 12.53 1.69
N VAL A 170 -10.29 12.75 0.40
CA VAL A 170 -10.56 14.08 -0.21
C VAL A 170 -12.08 14.30 -0.33
N ASN A 171 -12.79 13.25 -0.75
CA ASN A 171 -14.26 13.21 -0.84
C ASN A 171 -14.74 11.74 -0.86
N GLU A 172 -16.03 11.51 -1.05
CA GLU A 172 -16.65 10.18 -1.02
C GLU A 172 -16.12 9.17 -2.05
N TRP A 173 -15.50 9.67 -3.11
CA TRP A 173 -15.01 8.85 -4.21
C TRP A 173 -13.49 8.90 -4.39
N LEU A 174 -12.76 9.81 -3.69
CA LEU A 174 -11.32 9.98 -3.86
C LEU A 174 -10.59 9.90 -2.52
N MET A 175 -9.65 8.98 -2.44
CA MET A 175 -8.64 8.89 -1.39
C MET A 175 -7.26 9.10 -1.99
N VAL A 176 -6.39 9.79 -1.25
CA VAL A 176 -4.98 10.00 -1.61
C VAL A 176 -4.10 9.48 -0.49
N HIS A 177 -3.00 8.85 -0.85
CA HIS A 177 -2.00 8.39 0.11
C HIS A 177 -0.59 8.76 -0.31
N SER A 178 0.27 8.85 0.69
CA SER A 178 1.70 9.11 0.52
C SER A 178 2.46 8.38 1.62
N LYS A 179 3.57 7.76 1.27
CA LYS A 179 4.47 7.11 2.23
C LYS A 179 5.91 7.34 1.80
N PHE A 180 6.75 7.75 2.72
CA PHE A 180 8.19 7.78 2.51
C PHE A 180 8.88 6.98 3.62
N TRP A 181 10.08 6.53 3.36
CA TRP A 181 10.84 5.78 4.35
C TRP A 181 12.32 6.12 4.35
N ILE A 182 12.88 6.08 5.54
CA ILE A 182 14.31 6.12 5.79
C ILE A 182 14.77 4.67 5.81
N PRO A 183 15.54 4.24 4.80
CA PRO A 183 15.98 2.86 4.71
C PRO A 183 17.23 2.63 5.59
N ILE A 184 17.29 1.45 6.19
CA ILE A 184 18.46 0.89 6.85
C ILE A 184 18.74 -0.42 6.13
N VAL A 185 19.63 -0.36 5.12
CA VAL A 185 19.97 -1.51 4.27
C VAL A 185 21.13 -2.26 4.93
N ASP A 186 20.81 -3.38 5.56
CA ASP A 186 21.72 -4.27 6.24
C ASP A 186 22.00 -5.59 5.49
N GLY A 187 21.23 -5.87 4.44
CA GLY A 187 21.40 -7.07 3.61
C GLY A 187 22.65 -7.00 2.75
N GLU A 188 23.54 -7.97 2.88
CA GLU A 188 24.80 -8.04 2.12
C GLU A 188 24.57 -8.16 0.61
N ASN A 189 23.53 -8.90 0.21
CA ASN A 189 23.25 -9.23 -1.19
C ASN A 189 22.25 -8.28 -1.88
N ASN A 190 21.86 -7.18 -1.23
CA ASN A 190 20.90 -6.21 -1.77
C ASN A 190 21.24 -4.76 -1.41
N ARG A 191 22.51 -4.42 -1.36
CA ARG A 191 22.97 -3.06 -0.98
C ARG A 191 22.45 -1.96 -1.90
N ASP A 192 22.09 -2.29 -3.12
CA ASP A 192 21.56 -1.35 -4.10
C ASP A 192 20.03 -1.39 -4.25
N ILE A 193 19.31 -2.06 -3.33
CA ILE A 193 17.86 -2.24 -3.38
C ILE A 193 17.09 -0.93 -3.59
N LEU A 194 17.59 0.19 -3.07
CA LEU A 194 16.95 1.50 -3.20
C LEU A 194 16.89 2.02 -4.64
N LYS A 195 17.78 1.54 -5.52
CA LYS A 195 17.74 1.90 -6.95
C LYS A 195 16.48 1.36 -7.61
N TYR A 196 15.92 0.30 -7.06
CA TYR A 196 14.83 -0.49 -7.65
C TYR A 196 13.54 -0.43 -6.84
N SER A 197 13.61 -0.66 -5.52
CA SER A 197 12.44 -0.68 -4.64
C SER A 197 12.01 0.71 -4.15
N GLY A 198 12.86 1.73 -4.37
CA GLY A 198 12.50 3.13 -4.11
C GLY A 198 12.61 3.58 -2.67
N ILE A 199 12.20 4.84 -2.43
CA ILE A 199 12.27 5.55 -1.14
C ILE A 199 10.99 6.31 -0.80
N TYR A 200 10.08 6.43 -1.76
CA TYR A 200 8.83 7.17 -1.63
C TYR A 200 7.77 6.52 -2.50
N GLN A 201 6.57 6.54 -2.01
CA GLN A 201 5.39 6.09 -2.74
C GLN A 201 4.26 7.10 -2.53
N GLY A 202 3.52 7.32 -3.59
CA GLY A 202 2.30 8.11 -3.56
C GLY A 202 1.27 7.52 -4.49
N GLY A 203 0.01 7.75 -4.18
CA GLY A 203 -1.05 7.24 -5.02
C GLY A 203 -2.42 7.78 -4.68
N LEU A 204 -3.36 7.36 -5.47
CA LEU A 204 -4.77 7.72 -5.35
C LEU A 204 -5.64 6.49 -5.57
N ALA A 205 -6.78 6.48 -4.92
CA ALA A 205 -7.82 5.50 -5.14
C ALA A 205 -9.15 6.22 -5.41
N VAL A 206 -9.83 5.80 -6.47
CA VAL A 206 -11.11 6.34 -6.90
C VAL A 206 -12.16 5.23 -6.82
N THR A 207 -13.32 5.54 -6.27
CA THR A 207 -14.43 4.59 -6.15
C THR A 207 -15.70 5.22 -6.71
N THR A 208 -16.48 4.46 -7.44
CA THR A 208 -17.79 4.95 -7.92
C THR A 208 -18.74 5.27 -6.75
N PRO A 209 -19.71 6.20 -6.93
CA PRO A 209 -20.66 6.55 -5.86
C PRO A 209 -21.41 5.35 -5.26
N ASN A 210 -21.73 4.36 -6.08
CA ASN A 210 -22.37 3.11 -5.64
C ASN A 210 -21.36 2.10 -5.02
N LYS A 211 -20.09 2.47 -4.89
CA LYS A 211 -18.99 1.65 -4.37
C LYS A 211 -18.80 0.30 -5.09
N LYS A 212 -19.34 0.17 -6.30
CA LYS A 212 -19.28 -1.09 -7.07
C LYS A 212 -17.94 -1.26 -7.79
N PHE A 213 -17.37 -0.16 -8.29
CA PHE A 213 -16.10 -0.16 -9.00
C PHE A 213 -15.11 0.75 -8.34
N GLY A 214 -13.84 0.34 -8.33
CA GLY A 214 -12.74 1.13 -7.82
C GLY A 214 -11.50 0.99 -8.69
N TRP A 215 -10.71 2.06 -8.75
CA TRP A 215 -9.41 2.11 -9.40
C TRP A 215 -8.40 2.67 -8.43
N ALA A 216 -7.18 2.14 -8.46
CA ALA A 216 -6.07 2.71 -7.73
C ALA A 216 -4.84 2.82 -8.61
N LEU A 217 -4.10 3.91 -8.41
CA LEU A 217 -2.78 4.13 -8.98
C LEU A 217 -1.81 4.35 -7.83
N THR A 218 -0.77 3.54 -7.77
CA THR A 218 0.37 3.73 -6.87
C THR A 218 1.65 3.88 -7.68
N LEU A 219 2.40 4.92 -7.39
CA LEU A 219 3.69 5.22 -7.97
C LEU A 219 4.76 5.14 -6.88
N VAL A 220 5.72 4.24 -7.05
CA VAL A 220 6.88 4.13 -6.16
C VAL A 220 8.07 4.79 -6.81
N LYS A 221 8.54 5.91 -6.25
CA LYS A 221 9.68 6.67 -6.76
C LYS A 221 10.97 5.94 -6.40
N ARG A 222 11.71 5.52 -7.44
CA ARG A 222 13.02 4.90 -7.28
C ARG A 222 14.09 5.95 -6.94
N LYS A 223 15.20 5.52 -6.36
CA LYS A 223 16.33 6.40 -6.05
C LYS A 223 16.88 7.08 -7.31
N GLY A 224 17.25 8.33 -7.20
CA GLY A 224 17.79 9.15 -8.28
C GLY A 224 16.88 10.32 -8.66
N TRP A 225 17.40 11.21 -9.53
CA TRP A 225 16.72 12.46 -9.94
C TRP A 225 15.79 12.28 -11.15
N ASN A 226 15.90 11.16 -11.86
CA ASN A 226 15.09 10.87 -13.03
C ASN A 226 13.64 10.60 -12.64
N LEU A 227 12.70 10.85 -13.53
CA LEU A 227 11.28 10.49 -13.39
C LEU A 227 11.10 8.98 -13.60
N ASN A 228 11.67 8.18 -12.70
CA ASN A 228 11.64 6.74 -12.73
C ASN A 228 10.72 6.22 -11.61
N PHE A 229 9.68 5.53 -12.01
CA PHE A 229 8.69 4.97 -11.08
C PHE A 229 8.51 3.47 -11.30
N ASN A 230 8.14 2.77 -10.24
CA ASN A 230 7.43 1.52 -10.34
C ASN A 230 5.95 1.86 -10.23
N THR A 231 5.15 1.33 -11.14
CA THR A 231 3.73 1.68 -11.30
C THR A 231 2.88 0.47 -10.98
N ILE A 232 1.88 0.68 -10.15
CA ILE A 232 0.86 -0.31 -9.82
C ILE A 232 -0.49 0.31 -10.16
N LEU A 233 -1.19 -0.31 -11.10
CA LEU A 233 -2.57 0.03 -11.44
C LEU A 233 -3.48 -1.10 -10.99
N GLU A 234 -4.57 -0.75 -10.33
CA GLU A 234 -5.52 -1.71 -9.82
C GLU A 234 -6.94 -1.35 -10.23
N PHE A 235 -7.70 -2.36 -10.54
CA PHE A 235 -9.14 -2.27 -10.75
C PHE A 235 -9.85 -3.27 -9.85
N ASN A 236 -10.94 -2.83 -9.21
CA ASN A 236 -11.74 -3.62 -8.30
C ASN A 236 -13.21 -3.56 -8.72
N TRP A 237 -13.83 -4.71 -8.79
CA TRP A 237 -15.26 -4.84 -8.99
C TRP A 237 -15.89 -5.61 -7.84
N LYS A 238 -16.74 -4.92 -7.08
CA LYS A 238 -17.49 -5.51 -5.97
C LYS A 238 -18.52 -6.48 -6.49
N ILE A 239 -18.35 -7.77 -6.17
CA ILE A 239 -19.25 -8.82 -6.68
C ILE A 239 -20.55 -8.82 -5.90
N PHE A 240 -20.46 -8.77 -4.56
CA PHE A 240 -21.61 -8.76 -3.67
C PHE A 240 -21.70 -7.44 -2.91
N PRO A 241 -22.87 -6.78 -2.82
CA PRO A 241 -23.00 -5.46 -2.21
C PRO A 241 -22.62 -5.40 -0.74
N THR A 242 -22.84 -6.47 0.01
CA THR A 242 -22.64 -6.55 1.46
C THR A 242 -21.23 -6.94 1.88
N ASP A 243 -20.43 -7.48 0.95
CA ASP A 243 -19.13 -8.06 1.25
C ASP A 243 -17.98 -7.09 0.99
N ASN A 244 -16.79 -7.44 1.51
CA ASN A 244 -15.53 -6.74 1.24
C ASN A 244 -14.65 -7.49 0.22
N GLN A 245 -15.27 -8.36 -0.57
CA GLN A 245 -14.64 -9.17 -1.62
C GLN A 245 -14.88 -8.55 -2.99
N TYR A 246 -13.82 -8.50 -3.79
CA TYR A 246 -13.87 -7.88 -5.12
C TYR A 246 -13.18 -8.80 -6.12
N PHE A 247 -13.71 -8.84 -7.35
CA PHE A 247 -12.89 -9.23 -8.51
C PHE A 247 -11.79 -8.19 -8.66
N PHE A 248 -10.57 -8.63 -8.95
CA PHE A 248 -9.39 -7.82 -8.87
C PHE A 248 -8.52 -7.97 -10.11
N VAL A 249 -8.10 -6.84 -10.67
CA VAL A 249 -7.10 -6.78 -11.74
C VAL A 249 -5.96 -5.90 -11.28
N GLN A 250 -4.73 -6.39 -11.37
CA GLN A 250 -3.53 -5.63 -11.05
C GLN A 250 -2.56 -5.63 -12.24
N TYR A 251 -2.15 -4.46 -12.66
CA TYR A 251 -1.03 -4.28 -13.57
C TYR A 251 0.16 -3.71 -12.80
N TYR A 252 1.27 -4.44 -12.84
CA TYR A 252 2.55 -4.02 -12.29
C TYR A 252 3.52 -3.71 -13.42
N ASN A 253 4.21 -2.56 -13.34
CA ASN A 253 5.24 -2.17 -14.28
C ASN A 253 6.41 -1.53 -13.53
N GLY A 254 7.55 -2.21 -13.48
CA GLY A 254 8.73 -1.70 -12.76
C GLY A 254 9.63 -2.78 -12.21
N PHE A 255 10.42 -2.40 -11.21
CA PHE A 255 11.36 -3.22 -10.46
C PHE A 255 10.87 -3.41 -9.02
N GLY A 256 11.47 -4.34 -8.27
CA GLY A 256 11.17 -4.50 -6.84
C GLY A 256 9.78 -5.09 -6.56
N GLU A 257 9.21 -5.85 -7.50
CA GLU A 257 7.94 -6.53 -7.27
C GLU A 257 8.05 -7.60 -6.17
N CYS A 258 9.18 -8.30 -6.10
CA CYS A 258 9.58 -9.16 -4.98
C CYS A 258 11.05 -8.96 -4.64
N MET A 259 11.49 -9.53 -3.51
CA MET A 259 12.83 -9.27 -3.00
C MET A 259 13.92 -10.06 -3.72
N LEU A 260 13.64 -11.28 -4.13
CA LEU A 260 14.66 -12.15 -4.74
C LEU A 260 15.22 -11.54 -6.04
N ASP A 261 14.33 -11.04 -6.89
CA ASP A 261 14.66 -10.44 -8.19
C ASP A 261 14.33 -8.94 -8.25
N TYR A 262 14.51 -8.24 -7.11
CA TYR A 262 14.21 -6.81 -6.98
C TYR A 262 14.83 -5.94 -8.08
N ASN A 263 15.93 -6.36 -8.67
CA ASN A 263 16.68 -5.69 -9.72
C ASN A 263 16.27 -6.11 -11.15
N GLN A 264 15.25 -6.96 -11.28
CA GLN A 264 14.68 -7.33 -12.58
C GLN A 264 13.42 -6.52 -12.87
N PHE A 265 13.28 -6.13 -14.14
CA PHE A 265 12.11 -5.41 -14.61
C PHE A 265 10.96 -6.39 -14.88
N HIS A 266 9.80 -6.08 -14.33
CA HIS A 266 8.57 -6.83 -14.54
C HIS A 266 7.49 -5.95 -15.15
N SER A 267 6.78 -6.46 -16.15
CA SER A 267 5.55 -5.89 -16.67
C SER A 267 4.51 -7.01 -16.67
N ARG A 268 3.61 -7.01 -15.67
CA ARG A 268 2.73 -8.14 -15.39
C ARG A 268 1.29 -7.71 -15.22
N LEU A 269 0.40 -8.42 -15.90
CA LEU A 269 -1.05 -8.27 -15.72
C LEU A 269 -1.57 -9.52 -15.02
N ARG A 270 -2.26 -9.32 -13.89
CA ARG A 270 -2.84 -10.39 -13.09
C ARG A 270 -4.30 -10.12 -12.81
N VAL A 271 -5.08 -11.18 -12.72
CA VAL A 271 -6.50 -11.16 -12.39
C VAL A 271 -6.76 -12.11 -11.22
N GLY A 272 -7.76 -11.84 -10.42
CA GLY A 272 -8.11 -12.69 -9.28
C GLY A 272 -9.12 -12.05 -8.36
N MET A 273 -8.94 -12.25 -7.08
CA MET A 273 -9.81 -11.72 -6.04
C MET A 273 -9.00 -10.98 -4.98
N VAL A 274 -9.63 -9.96 -4.39
CA VAL A 274 -9.08 -9.21 -3.26
C VAL A 274 -10.13 -9.06 -2.16
N ILE A 275 -9.68 -9.18 -0.93
CA ILE A 275 -10.42 -8.82 0.28
C ILE A 275 -9.78 -7.54 0.82
N LYS A 276 -10.56 -6.48 0.93
CA LYS A 276 -10.08 -5.17 1.36
C LYS A 276 -10.33 -4.95 2.85
N PRO A 277 -9.42 -4.29 3.57
CA PRO A 277 -9.69 -3.81 4.91
C PRO A 277 -10.91 -2.89 4.91
N LYS A 278 -11.69 -2.95 5.98
CA LYS A 278 -12.88 -2.10 6.14
C LYS A 278 -12.51 -0.61 6.19
N PHE A 279 -11.40 -0.30 6.84
CA PHE A 279 -10.83 1.03 6.92
C PHE A 279 -9.49 1.02 6.18
N PHE A 280 -9.44 1.53 4.99
CA PHE A 280 -8.26 1.83 4.17
C PHE A 280 -7.09 0.84 4.22
N SER A 281 -6.75 0.30 3.07
CA SER A 281 -5.50 -0.41 2.87
C SER A 281 -4.31 0.47 3.26
N GLU A 282 -3.37 -0.08 3.98
CA GLU A 282 -2.03 0.49 4.06
C GLU A 282 -1.26 0.10 2.80
N TYR A 283 -0.76 1.06 2.09
CA TYR A 283 -0.01 0.86 0.84
C TYR A 283 1.49 0.75 1.10
#